data_0d61ebacb6800ac88b09c63a4bc4c95b
#
_entry.id   0d61ebacb6800ac88b09c63a4bc4c95b
#
_cell.length_a   1.000
_cell.length_b   1.000
_cell.length_c   1.000
_cell.angle_alpha   90.00
_cell.angle_beta   90.00
_cell.angle_gamma   90.00
#
_symmetry.space_group_name_H-M   'P 1'
#
loop_
_entity.id
_entity.type
_entity.pdbx_description
1 polymer ?
#
loop_
_entity_poly.entity_id
_entity_poly.type
_entity_poly.pdbx_seq_one_letter_code
_entity_poly.pdbx_strand_id
1 'polypeptide(L)'
;MYFSKKIKKFKKIKHCFFSKKGGFSNGVYKSLNCGEGSLDKKKNIIKNLTFVSKKMGIKRSNLILMYQTHSNKVIEVKNNKFRRKIRSDAIITRNKKIALGVVTADCVPVLLCDAKNEMVGCIHAGWKGALKGIIKNTVSKIRKNNKYGRIFACIGPCIGRKNYEVGLKFYRKFMSKSNKNKLYFSFKNKNKKLFNLRKFVKDKLEELNVS
;
A
#
# COMPACT_ATOMS: atom_id res chain seq x y z
N MET A 1 -14.14 7.48 -4.56
CA MET A 1 -12.91 7.98 -3.93
C MET A 1 -13.13 8.05 -2.43
N TYR A 2 -12.13 7.63 -1.64
CA TYR A 2 -12.17 7.64 -0.18
C TYR A 2 -10.99 8.43 0.38
N PHE A 3 -11.22 9.14 1.48
CA PHE A 3 -10.23 9.98 2.13
C PHE A 3 -10.13 9.64 3.62
N SER A 4 -8.93 9.69 4.17
CA SER A 4 -8.74 9.56 5.61
C SER A 4 -8.99 10.90 6.31
N LYS A 5 -9.91 10.93 7.27
CA LYS A 5 -10.12 12.10 8.12
C LYS A 5 -8.82 12.52 8.85
N LYS A 6 -7.99 11.54 9.24
CA LYS A 6 -6.72 11.76 9.94
C LYS A 6 -5.68 12.46 9.05
N ILE A 7 -5.48 12.01 7.81
CA ILE A 7 -4.51 12.63 6.88
C ILE A 7 -5.06 13.93 6.29
N LYS A 8 -6.37 14.08 6.13
CA LYS A 8 -7.02 15.29 5.60
C LYS A 8 -6.73 16.54 6.44
N LYS A 9 -6.37 16.38 7.72
CA LYS A 9 -5.97 17.49 8.61
C LYS A 9 -4.68 18.18 8.14
N PHE A 10 -3.83 17.51 7.38
CA PHE A 10 -2.58 18.08 6.87
C PHE A 10 -2.82 18.79 5.54
N LYS A 11 -3.06 20.09 5.56
CA LYS A 11 -3.39 20.92 4.37
C LYS A 11 -2.39 20.79 3.21
N LYS A 12 -1.11 20.50 3.51
CA LYS A 12 -0.03 20.35 2.52
C LYS A 12 0.02 18.93 1.90
N ILE A 13 -0.77 17.97 2.41
CA ILE A 13 -0.72 16.57 1.96
C ILE A 13 -2.02 16.21 1.26
N LYS A 14 -1.93 15.89 -0.01
CA LYS A 14 -3.05 15.37 -0.80
C LYS A 14 -3.00 13.85 -0.84
N HIS A 15 -4.11 13.17 -0.56
CA HIS A 15 -4.21 11.71 -0.58
C HIS A 15 -5.58 11.27 -1.05
N CYS A 16 -5.66 10.05 -1.56
CA CYS A 16 -6.94 9.44 -1.96
C CYS A 16 -6.78 7.93 -2.11
N PHE A 17 -7.82 7.17 -1.77
CA PHE A 17 -8.01 5.80 -2.21
C PHE A 17 -9.07 5.78 -3.31
N PHE A 18 -8.68 5.36 -4.49
CA PHE A 18 -9.58 5.18 -5.63
C PHE A 18 -10.27 3.82 -5.54
N SER A 19 -11.56 3.79 -5.83
CA SER A 19 -12.29 2.53 -6.04
C SER A 19 -12.12 2.07 -7.49
N LYS A 20 -12.64 0.89 -7.80
CA LYS A 20 -12.64 0.39 -9.19
C LYS A 20 -13.56 1.17 -10.15
N LYS A 21 -14.37 2.11 -9.68
CA LYS A 21 -15.36 2.85 -10.50
C LYS A 21 -14.75 4.04 -11.25
N GLY A 22 -15.31 4.36 -12.42
CA GLY A 22 -15.00 5.58 -13.17
C GLY A 22 -13.79 5.49 -14.11
N GLY A 23 -13.36 4.27 -14.46
CA GLY A 23 -12.27 4.05 -15.40
C GLY A 23 -12.72 3.62 -16.80
N PHE A 24 -11.77 3.22 -17.61
CA PHE A 24 -11.90 2.94 -19.05
C PHE A 24 -11.72 1.47 -19.40
N SER A 25 -11.44 0.61 -18.44
CA SER A 25 -11.27 -0.82 -18.65
C SER A 25 -12.61 -1.55 -18.70
N ASN A 26 -12.67 -2.66 -19.45
CA ASN A 26 -13.87 -3.46 -19.66
C ASN A 26 -13.68 -4.91 -19.14
N GLY A 27 -14.75 -5.70 -19.21
CA GLY A 27 -14.73 -7.11 -18.82
C GLY A 27 -14.32 -7.27 -17.35
N VAL A 28 -13.46 -8.24 -17.08
CA VAL A 28 -12.97 -8.57 -15.73
C VAL A 28 -12.18 -7.42 -15.09
N TYR A 29 -11.69 -6.46 -15.88
CA TYR A 29 -10.93 -5.29 -15.41
C TYR A 29 -11.80 -4.05 -15.19
N LYS A 30 -13.13 -4.12 -15.38
CA LYS A 30 -14.06 -3.00 -15.26
C LYS A 30 -14.00 -2.40 -13.85
N SER A 31 -13.66 -1.11 -13.73
CA SER A 31 -13.41 -0.12 -14.77
C SER A 31 -12.07 0.62 -14.57
N LEU A 32 -11.66 0.97 -13.35
CA LEU A 32 -10.45 1.78 -13.05
C LEU A 32 -9.25 0.86 -12.72
N ASN A 33 -8.90 -0.03 -13.65
CA ASN A 33 -7.70 -0.84 -13.51
C ASN A 33 -6.46 -0.01 -13.79
N CYS A 34 -5.60 0.16 -12.78
CA CYS A 34 -4.32 0.86 -12.86
C CYS A 34 -3.11 -0.10 -12.82
N GLY A 35 -3.35 -1.41 -12.87
CA GLY A 35 -2.32 -2.44 -12.77
C GLY A 35 -1.56 -2.64 -14.07
N GLU A 36 -0.40 -2.03 -14.22
CA GLU A 36 0.47 -2.18 -15.41
C GLU A 36 0.96 -3.63 -15.63
N GLY A 37 0.84 -4.50 -14.64
CA GLY A 37 1.18 -5.93 -14.73
C GLY A 37 -0.02 -6.83 -15.06
N SER A 38 -1.22 -6.28 -15.28
CA SER A 38 -2.40 -7.05 -15.67
C SER A 38 -2.41 -7.34 -17.18
N LEU A 39 -3.26 -8.27 -17.61
CA LEU A 39 -3.48 -8.59 -19.03
C LEU A 39 -4.50 -7.65 -19.71
N ASP A 40 -4.88 -6.55 -19.07
CA ASP A 40 -5.74 -5.53 -19.63
C ASP A 40 -5.06 -4.77 -20.77
N LYS A 41 -5.87 -4.17 -21.66
CA LYS A 41 -5.36 -3.34 -22.76
C LYS A 41 -4.52 -2.17 -22.23
N LYS A 42 -3.25 -2.09 -22.60
CA LYS A 42 -2.31 -1.02 -22.20
C LYS A 42 -2.91 0.38 -22.36
N LYS A 43 -3.65 0.63 -23.47
CA LYS A 43 -4.35 1.89 -23.72
C LYS A 43 -5.33 2.26 -22.60
N ASN A 44 -6.08 1.28 -22.08
CA ASN A 44 -7.02 1.51 -20.98
C ASN A 44 -6.29 1.83 -19.67
N ILE A 45 -5.23 1.09 -19.37
CA ILE A 45 -4.41 1.34 -18.17
C ILE A 45 -3.82 2.74 -18.20
N ILE A 46 -3.29 3.19 -19.35
CA ILE A 46 -2.76 4.55 -19.52
C ILE A 46 -3.87 5.59 -19.28
N LYS A 47 -5.06 5.42 -19.86
CA LYS A 47 -6.21 6.31 -19.65
C LYS A 47 -6.59 6.36 -18.16
N ASN A 48 -6.64 5.21 -17.48
CA ASN A 48 -6.96 5.11 -16.05
C ASN A 48 -5.92 5.86 -15.20
N LEU A 49 -4.65 5.66 -15.46
CA LEU A 49 -3.57 6.34 -14.75
C LEU A 49 -3.56 7.85 -15.02
N THR A 50 -3.89 8.27 -16.24
CA THR A 50 -4.06 9.69 -16.60
C THR A 50 -5.24 10.30 -15.84
N PHE A 51 -6.36 9.59 -15.76
CA PHE A 51 -7.52 10.00 -14.96
C PHE A 51 -7.15 10.17 -13.47
N VAL A 52 -6.46 9.20 -12.87
CA VAL A 52 -5.98 9.27 -11.49
C VAL A 52 -5.06 10.47 -11.29
N SER A 53 -4.11 10.69 -12.19
CA SER A 53 -3.18 11.83 -12.13
C SER A 53 -3.92 13.16 -12.15
N LYS A 54 -4.89 13.32 -13.07
CA LYS A 54 -5.74 14.51 -13.18
C LYS A 54 -6.51 14.77 -11.87
N LYS A 55 -7.10 13.71 -11.27
CA LYS A 55 -7.80 13.82 -9.96
C LYS A 55 -6.87 14.21 -8.82
N MET A 56 -5.59 13.78 -8.88
CA MET A 56 -4.57 14.20 -7.92
C MET A 56 -4.00 15.60 -8.22
N GLY A 57 -4.32 16.20 -9.36
CA GLY A 57 -3.84 17.52 -9.76
C GLY A 57 -2.37 17.54 -10.20
N ILE A 58 -1.89 16.44 -10.81
CA ILE A 58 -0.51 16.30 -11.28
C ILE A 58 -0.48 15.81 -12.74
N LYS A 59 0.66 16.03 -13.41
CA LYS A 59 0.94 15.41 -14.71
C LYS A 59 1.10 13.89 -14.55
N ARG A 60 0.72 13.08 -15.55
CA ARG A 60 0.87 11.62 -15.54
C ARG A 60 2.33 11.19 -15.27
N SER A 61 3.29 11.91 -15.81
CA SER A 61 4.72 11.66 -15.60
C SER A 61 5.17 11.81 -14.14
N ASN A 62 4.39 12.50 -13.32
CA ASN A 62 4.68 12.74 -11.91
C ASN A 62 3.93 11.75 -10.97
N LEU A 63 3.08 10.87 -11.51
CA LEU A 63 2.51 9.76 -10.76
C LEU A 63 3.46 8.57 -10.83
N ILE A 64 4.10 8.26 -9.71
CA ILE A 64 5.09 7.20 -9.60
C ILE A 64 4.45 5.96 -8.99
N LEU A 65 4.47 4.87 -9.73
CA LEU A 65 4.06 3.55 -9.29
C LEU A 65 5.29 2.65 -9.15
N MET A 66 5.12 1.57 -8.39
CA MET A 66 6.15 0.54 -8.24
C MET A 66 5.71 -0.76 -8.91
N TYR A 67 6.67 -1.54 -9.36
CA TYR A 67 6.47 -2.94 -9.71
C TYR A 67 6.53 -3.77 -8.43
N GLN A 68 5.35 -4.14 -7.93
CA GLN A 68 5.15 -4.80 -6.64
C GLN A 68 5.49 -6.29 -6.73
N THR A 69 6.32 -6.78 -5.81
CA THR A 69 6.85 -8.16 -5.82
C THR A 69 6.60 -8.90 -4.52
N HIS A 70 5.76 -8.35 -3.63
CA HIS A 70 5.51 -8.87 -2.28
C HIS A 70 6.79 -8.99 -1.45
N SER A 71 7.71 -8.04 -1.65
CA SER A 71 8.98 -7.92 -0.93
C SER A 71 8.85 -7.04 0.32
N ASN A 72 9.96 -6.85 1.02
CA ASN A 72 10.10 -5.86 2.08
C ASN A 72 10.99 -4.67 1.68
N LYS A 73 11.19 -4.48 0.37
CA LYS A 73 12.04 -3.43 -0.19
C LYS A 73 11.33 -2.08 -0.18
N VAL A 74 12.05 -1.05 0.25
CA VAL A 74 11.59 0.35 0.31
C VAL A 74 12.53 1.23 -0.49
N ILE A 75 11.99 2.05 -1.39
CA ILE A 75 12.76 2.99 -2.20
C ILE A 75 12.33 4.42 -1.91
N GLU A 76 13.30 5.31 -1.73
CA GLU A 76 13.05 6.75 -1.72
C GLU A 76 13.12 7.30 -3.14
N VAL A 77 12.05 7.97 -3.54
CA VAL A 77 11.87 8.57 -4.86
C VAL A 77 12.23 10.05 -4.76
N LYS A 78 13.35 10.46 -5.34
CA LYS A 78 13.81 11.86 -5.32
C LYS A 78 13.30 12.70 -6.50
N ASN A 79 13.13 12.06 -7.66
CA ASN A 79 12.62 12.68 -8.88
C ASN A 79 11.79 11.68 -9.70
N ASN A 80 11.26 12.09 -10.84
CA ASN A 80 10.45 11.25 -11.75
C ASN A 80 11.25 10.66 -12.92
N LYS A 81 12.59 10.79 -12.90
CA LYS A 81 13.46 10.28 -13.97
C LYS A 81 13.93 8.86 -13.62
N PHE A 82 13.24 7.85 -14.12
CA PHE A 82 13.61 6.45 -13.92
C PHE A 82 13.92 5.79 -15.26
N ARG A 83 15.12 5.21 -15.38
CA ARG A 83 15.48 4.40 -16.55
C ARG A 83 14.83 3.00 -16.53
N ARG A 84 14.42 2.50 -15.35
CA ARG A 84 13.82 1.17 -15.16
C ARG A 84 12.65 1.25 -14.18
N LYS A 85 11.73 0.27 -14.23
CA LYS A 85 10.63 0.15 -13.25
C LYS A 85 11.17 -0.01 -11.83
N ILE A 86 10.60 0.71 -10.88
CA ILE A 86 10.94 0.62 -9.46
C ILE A 86 10.41 -0.71 -8.91
N ARG A 87 11.29 -1.69 -8.69
CA ARG A 87 10.91 -2.97 -8.07
C ARG A 87 10.98 -2.85 -6.55
N SER A 88 9.82 -2.67 -5.92
CA SER A 88 9.68 -2.52 -4.45
C SER A 88 8.22 -2.70 -4.05
N ASP A 89 7.96 -2.76 -2.75
CA ASP A 89 6.60 -2.80 -2.20
C ASP A 89 6.31 -1.62 -1.25
N ALA A 90 7.26 -0.69 -1.13
CA ALA A 90 7.03 0.63 -0.55
C ALA A 90 7.89 1.68 -1.25
N ILE A 91 7.34 2.86 -1.40
CA ILE A 91 8.03 4.05 -1.89
C ILE A 91 7.72 5.23 -0.98
N ILE A 92 8.72 6.07 -0.75
CA ILE A 92 8.62 7.30 0.03
C ILE A 92 9.22 8.46 -0.74
N THR A 93 8.80 9.70 -0.46
CA THR A 93 9.34 10.89 -1.09
C THR A 93 9.17 12.14 -0.24
N ARG A 94 10.08 13.11 -0.44
CA ARG A 94 9.96 14.51 0.02
C ARG A 94 9.62 15.46 -1.13
N ASN A 95 9.63 14.97 -2.35
CA ASN A 95 9.41 15.80 -3.52
C ASN A 95 7.92 16.12 -3.69
N LYS A 96 7.57 17.39 -3.48
CA LYS A 96 6.18 17.90 -3.55
C LYS A 96 5.59 17.88 -4.97
N LYS A 97 6.42 17.71 -6.00
CA LYS A 97 5.98 17.68 -7.40
C LYS A 97 5.54 16.30 -7.88
N ILE A 98 5.73 15.24 -7.07
CA ILE A 98 5.36 13.87 -7.41
C ILE A 98 4.30 13.30 -6.46
N ALA A 99 3.44 12.45 -7.00
CA ALA A 99 2.55 11.61 -6.22
C ALA A 99 3.01 10.15 -6.29
N LEU A 100 2.92 9.46 -5.17
CA LEU A 100 3.21 8.05 -5.06
C LEU A 100 1.92 7.25 -5.12
N GLY A 101 1.94 6.12 -5.83
CA GLY A 101 0.78 5.24 -5.93
C GLY A 101 1.12 3.78 -5.66
N VAL A 102 0.15 3.07 -5.08
CA VAL A 102 0.13 1.63 -4.88
C VAL A 102 -1.15 1.05 -5.47
N VAL A 103 -1.04 -0.06 -6.16
CA VAL A 103 -2.19 -0.77 -6.76
C VAL A 103 -2.46 -2.03 -5.96
N THR A 104 -3.71 -2.22 -5.54
CA THR A 104 -4.12 -3.41 -4.78
C THR A 104 -5.46 -3.94 -5.29
N ALA A 105 -5.63 -5.27 -5.24
CA ALA A 105 -6.92 -5.92 -5.31
C ALA A 105 -7.37 -6.32 -3.89
N ASP A 106 -6.60 -7.17 -3.23
CA ASP A 106 -6.90 -7.73 -1.90
C ASP A 106 -5.90 -7.30 -0.83
N CYS A 107 -4.64 -7.05 -1.23
CA CYS A 107 -3.58 -6.63 -0.32
C CYS A 107 -3.87 -5.27 0.34
N VAL A 108 -3.28 -5.03 1.49
CA VAL A 108 -3.49 -3.80 2.28
C VAL A 108 -2.66 -2.65 1.71
N PRO A 109 -3.29 -1.58 1.17
CA PRO A 109 -2.59 -0.34 0.90
C PRO A 109 -2.45 0.49 2.18
N VAL A 110 -1.25 0.98 2.46
CA VAL A 110 -1.01 1.91 3.57
C VAL A 110 -0.44 3.20 3.01
N LEU A 111 -1.07 4.32 3.36
CA LEU A 111 -0.53 5.66 3.10
C LEU A 111 0.09 6.18 4.37
N LEU A 112 1.27 6.77 4.26
CA LEU A 112 2.03 7.34 5.36
C LEU A 112 2.33 8.81 5.11
N CYS A 113 2.34 9.60 6.16
CA CYS A 113 2.89 10.94 6.12
C CYS A 113 3.63 11.27 7.42
N ASP A 114 4.71 12.03 7.27
CA ASP A 114 5.42 12.70 8.35
C ASP A 114 5.21 14.21 8.19
N ALA A 115 4.25 14.74 8.93
CA ALA A 115 3.86 16.16 8.78
C ALA A 115 4.99 17.13 9.10
N LYS A 116 5.93 16.79 10.00
CA LYS A 116 7.03 17.65 10.40
C LYS A 116 8.06 17.84 9.26
N ASN A 117 8.37 16.76 8.53
CA ASN A 117 9.36 16.77 7.44
C ASN A 117 8.73 16.72 6.06
N GLU A 118 7.41 16.78 5.98
CA GLU A 118 6.66 16.75 4.72
C GLU A 118 6.96 15.50 3.84
N MET A 119 7.42 14.41 4.47
CA MET A 119 7.63 13.15 3.78
C MET A 119 6.33 12.39 3.67
N VAL A 120 6.06 11.82 2.50
CA VAL A 120 4.93 10.92 2.26
C VAL A 120 5.42 9.58 1.76
N GLY A 121 4.60 8.55 1.97
CA GLY A 121 4.89 7.20 1.50
C GLY A 121 3.64 6.39 1.22
N CYS A 122 3.80 5.34 0.41
CA CYS A 122 2.79 4.31 0.25
C CYS A 122 3.42 2.91 0.31
N ILE A 123 2.67 1.98 0.90
CA ILE A 123 3.09 0.58 1.08
C ILE A 123 2.05 -0.34 0.45
N HIS A 124 2.52 -1.31 -0.30
CA HIS A 124 1.79 -2.51 -0.66
C HIS A 124 2.06 -3.59 0.40
N ALA A 125 1.16 -3.73 1.35
CA ALA A 125 1.30 -4.73 2.41
C ALA A 125 0.50 -6.00 2.07
N GLY A 126 0.97 -6.77 1.10
CA GLY A 126 0.57 -8.16 0.94
C GLY A 126 1.14 -9.02 2.08
N TRP A 127 0.55 -10.18 2.36
CA TRP A 127 0.93 -11.01 3.50
C TRP A 127 2.43 -11.37 3.56
N LYS A 128 3.06 -11.66 2.40
CA LYS A 128 4.50 -11.97 2.34
C LYS A 128 5.35 -10.77 2.74
N GLY A 129 5.08 -9.60 2.18
CA GLY A 129 5.78 -8.35 2.50
C GLY A 129 5.56 -7.93 3.94
N ALA A 130 4.31 -8.02 4.43
CA ALA A 130 3.95 -7.70 5.81
C ALA A 130 4.70 -8.60 6.82
N LEU A 131 4.72 -9.92 6.57
CA LEU A 131 5.43 -10.88 7.40
C LEU A 131 6.96 -10.69 7.36
N LYS A 132 7.51 -10.24 6.21
CA LYS A 132 8.93 -9.91 6.02
C LYS A 132 9.31 -8.53 6.57
N GLY A 133 8.36 -7.76 7.09
CA GLY A 133 8.63 -6.49 7.76
C GLY A 133 8.65 -5.26 6.85
N ILE A 134 7.89 -5.22 5.75
CA ILE A 134 7.80 -4.04 4.87
C ILE A 134 7.41 -2.77 5.65
N ILE A 135 6.51 -2.90 6.64
CA ILE A 135 6.06 -1.78 7.47
C ILE A 135 7.23 -1.25 8.30
N LYS A 136 7.93 -2.15 9.03
CA LYS A 136 9.11 -1.80 9.83
C LYS A 136 10.16 -1.10 8.98
N ASN A 137 10.50 -1.67 7.82
CA ASN A 137 11.52 -1.12 6.93
C ASN A 137 11.13 0.28 6.42
N THR A 138 9.84 0.50 6.11
CA THR A 138 9.36 1.81 5.64
C THR A 138 9.41 2.85 6.74
N VAL A 139 8.89 2.53 7.93
CA VAL A 139 8.92 3.43 9.09
C VAL A 139 10.36 3.76 9.49
N SER A 140 11.25 2.75 9.55
CA SER A 140 12.66 2.96 9.85
C SER A 140 13.34 3.87 8.83
N LYS A 141 13.03 3.71 7.54
CA LYS A 141 13.59 4.57 6.48
C LYS A 141 13.11 6.01 6.59
N ILE A 142 11.85 6.24 6.94
CA ILE A 142 11.31 7.59 7.21
C ILE A 142 12.05 8.18 8.43
N ARG A 143 12.22 7.42 9.51
CA ARG A 143 12.84 7.88 10.77
C ARG A 143 14.34 8.15 10.67
N LYS A 144 15.07 7.48 9.80
CA LYS A 144 16.50 7.79 9.56
C LYS A 144 16.71 9.27 9.23
N ASN A 145 15.74 9.88 8.58
CA ASN A 145 15.78 11.29 8.17
C ASN A 145 15.05 12.22 9.16
N ASN A 146 14.32 11.66 10.13
CA ASN A 146 13.58 12.41 11.15
C ASN A 146 13.39 11.58 12.42
N LYS A 147 14.37 11.63 13.30
CA LYS A 147 14.42 10.82 14.52
C LYS A 147 13.20 11.02 15.44
N TYR A 148 12.60 12.21 15.45
CA TYR A 148 11.52 12.61 16.36
C TYR A 148 10.20 12.97 15.67
N GLY A 149 10.11 12.80 14.35
CA GLY A 149 8.90 13.13 13.60
C GLY A 149 7.77 12.13 13.83
N ARG A 150 6.59 12.64 14.17
CA ARG A 150 5.38 11.83 14.28
C ARG A 150 4.94 11.35 12.90
N ILE A 151 4.76 10.03 12.75
CA ILE A 151 4.29 9.42 11.51
C ILE A 151 2.83 9.07 11.67
N PHE A 152 2.03 9.44 10.67
CA PHE A 152 0.62 9.11 10.55
C PHE A 152 0.41 8.11 9.44
N ALA A 153 -0.45 7.12 9.69
CA ALA A 153 -0.81 6.12 8.71
C ALA A 153 -2.32 6.06 8.46
N CYS A 154 -2.66 5.67 7.24
CA CYS A 154 -4.01 5.32 6.87
C CYS A 154 -4.03 4.00 6.10
N ILE A 155 -4.79 3.04 6.60
CA ILE A 155 -5.03 1.76 5.94
C ILE A 155 -6.24 1.91 5.02
N GLY A 156 -6.06 1.61 3.74
CA GLY A 156 -7.12 1.66 2.74
C GLY A 156 -7.94 0.38 2.64
N PRO A 157 -8.90 0.35 1.69
CA PRO A 157 -9.70 -0.84 1.40
C PRO A 157 -8.82 -2.03 1.04
N CYS A 158 -9.16 -3.20 1.58
CA CYS A 158 -8.47 -4.47 1.37
C CYS A 158 -9.42 -5.63 1.63
N ILE A 159 -8.95 -6.86 1.42
CA ILE A 159 -9.72 -8.05 1.72
C ILE A 159 -10.13 -8.11 3.20
N GLY A 160 -11.42 -8.38 3.44
CA GLY A 160 -11.95 -8.56 4.78
C GLY A 160 -11.58 -9.92 5.37
N ARG A 161 -11.48 -10.01 6.71
CA ARG A 161 -11.16 -11.27 7.41
C ARG A 161 -12.05 -12.44 6.98
N LYS A 162 -13.36 -12.21 6.81
CA LYS A 162 -14.32 -13.27 6.46
C LYS A 162 -14.08 -13.88 5.08
N ASN A 163 -13.40 -13.15 4.19
CA ASN A 163 -13.14 -13.54 2.81
C ASN A 163 -11.70 -14.01 2.57
N TYR A 164 -10.82 -13.91 3.58
CA TYR A 164 -9.41 -14.30 3.42
C TYR A 164 -9.17 -15.70 4.01
N GLU A 165 -9.56 -16.69 3.24
CA GLU A 165 -9.37 -18.09 3.56
C GLU A 165 -7.96 -18.56 3.21
N VAL A 166 -7.30 -19.26 4.13
CA VAL A 166 -5.90 -19.70 4.00
C VAL A 166 -5.74 -21.14 4.51
N GLY A 167 -4.85 -21.90 3.88
CA GLY A 167 -4.53 -23.28 4.30
C GLY A 167 -3.54 -23.35 5.47
N LEU A 168 -3.38 -24.54 6.04
CA LEU A 168 -2.51 -24.79 7.20
C LEU A 168 -1.03 -24.46 6.94
N LYS A 169 -0.53 -24.67 5.71
CA LYS A 169 0.85 -24.30 5.32
C LYS A 169 1.10 -22.79 5.48
N PHE A 170 0.10 -21.97 5.12
CA PHE A 170 0.14 -20.54 5.33
C PHE A 170 0.18 -20.19 6.82
N TYR A 171 -0.72 -20.78 7.62
CA TYR A 171 -0.77 -20.60 9.06
C TYR A 171 0.58 -20.93 9.72
N ARG A 172 1.16 -22.10 9.42
CA ARG A 172 2.47 -22.52 9.96
C ARG A 172 3.58 -21.52 9.67
N LYS A 173 3.59 -20.85 8.50
CA LYS A 173 4.56 -19.78 8.18
C LYS A 173 4.47 -18.58 9.12
N PHE A 174 3.29 -18.26 9.62
CA PHE A 174 3.13 -17.19 10.60
C PHE A 174 3.53 -17.67 12.00
N MET A 175 3.17 -18.89 12.36
CA MET A 175 3.54 -19.47 13.67
C MET A 175 5.05 -19.63 13.82
N SER A 176 5.77 -20.04 12.78
CA SER A 176 7.23 -20.14 12.81
C SER A 176 7.94 -18.80 13.02
N LYS A 177 7.28 -17.67 12.83
CA LYS A 177 7.83 -16.34 13.13
C LYS A 177 7.50 -15.87 14.55
N SER A 178 6.33 -16.20 15.06
CA SER A 178 5.91 -15.93 16.44
C SER A 178 4.57 -16.59 16.74
N ASN A 179 4.45 -17.25 17.89
CA ASN A 179 3.19 -17.79 18.38
C ASN A 179 2.11 -16.71 18.63
N LYS A 180 2.52 -15.46 18.90
CA LYS A 180 1.60 -14.32 19.01
C LYS A 180 0.78 -14.07 17.73
N ASN A 181 1.25 -14.54 16.59
CA ASN A 181 0.52 -14.41 15.32
C ASN A 181 -0.80 -15.21 15.28
N LYS A 182 -1.02 -16.14 16.20
CA LYS A 182 -2.28 -16.89 16.35
C LYS A 182 -3.50 -15.96 16.42
N LEU A 183 -3.36 -14.78 17.04
CA LEU A 183 -4.44 -13.78 17.21
C LEU A 183 -5.02 -13.23 15.89
N TYR A 184 -4.29 -13.37 14.75
CA TYR A 184 -4.74 -12.92 13.43
C TYR A 184 -5.53 -13.98 12.67
N PHE A 185 -5.65 -15.18 13.24
CA PHE A 185 -6.35 -16.29 12.61
C PHE A 185 -7.59 -16.68 13.41
N SER A 186 -8.63 -17.10 12.69
CA SER A 186 -9.78 -17.77 13.28
C SER A 186 -10.05 -19.09 12.57
N PHE A 187 -10.77 -19.96 13.24
CA PHE A 187 -11.16 -21.26 12.69
C PHE A 187 -12.08 -21.07 11.48
N LYS A 188 -11.92 -21.88 10.47
CA LYS A 188 -12.85 -22.05 9.36
C LYS A 188 -13.32 -23.51 9.29
N ASN A 189 -12.37 -24.45 9.17
CA ASN A 189 -12.56 -25.91 9.25
C ASN A 189 -11.20 -26.59 9.54
N LYS A 190 -11.18 -27.93 9.52
CA LYS A 190 -9.97 -28.74 9.82
C LYS A 190 -8.74 -28.32 8.98
N ASN A 191 -8.93 -27.95 7.71
CA ASN A 191 -7.85 -27.68 6.76
C ASN A 191 -7.62 -26.17 6.49
N LYS A 192 -8.51 -25.30 6.96
CA LYS A 192 -8.53 -23.89 6.59
C LYS A 192 -8.77 -22.97 7.79
N LYS A 193 -8.18 -21.79 7.71
CA LYS A 193 -8.38 -20.69 8.66
C LYS A 193 -8.77 -19.41 7.93
N LEU A 194 -9.35 -18.46 8.64
CA LEU A 194 -9.59 -17.11 8.14
C LEU A 194 -8.48 -16.19 8.68
N PHE A 195 -7.84 -15.43 7.81
CA PHE A 195 -6.73 -14.56 8.17
C PHE A 195 -7.13 -13.09 8.14
N ASN A 196 -6.78 -12.35 9.19
CA ASN A 196 -7.02 -10.92 9.29
C ASN A 196 -5.76 -10.12 8.96
N LEU A 197 -5.47 -9.96 7.65
CA LEU A 197 -4.31 -9.21 7.18
C LEU A 197 -4.37 -7.74 7.62
N ARG A 198 -5.57 -7.13 7.59
CA ARG A 198 -5.74 -5.73 8.01
C ARG A 198 -5.35 -5.52 9.48
N LYS A 199 -5.80 -6.42 10.38
CA LYS A 199 -5.41 -6.34 11.79
C LYS A 199 -3.91 -6.54 11.95
N PHE A 200 -3.32 -7.54 11.27
CA PHE A 200 -1.88 -7.77 11.29
C PHE A 200 -1.09 -6.51 10.91
N VAL A 201 -1.48 -5.85 9.81
CA VAL A 201 -0.82 -4.62 9.35
C VAL A 201 -1.02 -3.46 10.34
N LYS A 202 -2.24 -3.33 10.89
CA LYS A 202 -2.55 -2.31 11.90
C LYS A 202 -1.67 -2.46 13.14
N ASP A 203 -1.61 -3.67 13.71
CA ASP A 203 -0.84 -3.93 14.92
C ASP A 203 0.68 -3.68 14.67
N LYS A 204 1.19 -4.01 13.46
CA LYS A 204 2.60 -3.68 13.09
C LYS A 204 2.87 -2.18 12.96
N LEU A 205 1.89 -1.38 12.64
CA LEU A 205 2.01 0.08 12.66
C LEU A 205 2.00 0.61 14.10
N GLU A 206 1.10 0.08 14.94
CA GLU A 206 0.97 0.46 16.36
C GLU A 206 2.21 0.08 17.17
N GLU A 207 2.78 -1.12 16.96
CA GLU A 207 4.07 -1.56 17.56
C GLU A 207 5.22 -0.59 17.24
N LEU A 208 5.11 0.14 16.16
CA LEU A 208 6.10 1.14 15.74
C LEU A 208 5.71 2.57 16.13
N ASN A 209 4.74 2.77 17.01
CA ASN A 209 4.24 4.10 17.42
C ASN A 209 3.85 4.98 16.21
N VAL A 210 3.21 4.38 15.20
CA VAL A 210 2.61 5.07 14.07
C VAL A 210 1.14 5.34 14.37
N SER A 211 0.74 6.61 14.26
CA SER A 211 -0.61 7.09 14.63
C SER A 211 -1.63 6.88 13.52
#